data_6775e397ae67c5a3f1bca23f955f59fa
#
_entry.id   6775e397ae67c5a3f1bca23f955f59fa
#
_cell.length_a   1.000
_cell.length_b   1.000
_cell.length_c   1.000
_cell.angle_alpha   90.00
_cell.angle_beta   90.00
_cell.angle_gamma   90.00
#
_symmetry.space_group_name_H-M   'P 1'
#
loop_
_entity.id
_entity.type
_entity.pdbx_description
1 polymer ?
#
loop_
_entity_poly.entity_id
_entity_poly.type
_entity_poly.pdbx_seq_one_letter_code
_entity_poly.pdbx_strand_id
1 'polypeptide(L)'
;MTTAADQSAADKPAADKPAADKKETRGFEAEVSKLLHLMIHSMYSNPEIFLRELVSNASDAADKLRFEALSRPELLGDDSELGIWISVDPEAKTLTLRDNGIGMSRDEVVQNLGTIARSGTSDFIKNLSGDEKKDSQLIGQFGVGFYSAFVAADRVVLTTRRAGAAATEAVRWESEGTGEFTVENFEQAERGTTITLHLRESAQEFAEAFRVRSIINKYAEHIALPVHLLQKAEEEGEADSWEVVNQAKALWTRPRSEVSDEDYQAFYKHVGHDFENPLSWSHNKVEGKLEYTSLLFVPGRAPFDLYQRDGARGLKLYVQRVFIRDDAEQFLPLYLRFIKGIVDSNDLPLNVSRELLQSSDIIDSMKSALTKRSLDMLSKLAGDPEQYEKFYTAFGQVLKEGLAEDFANKDKIAGLLRFASSTTGEGKAEVSLADYIGRMKEAQDTIYYVTAENYVTAANSPHLELFRKKDVEVLLLTDRIDEWMMSYLTEFDGKKFQHIGKGGVIVVAKPIDR
;
A
#
# COMPACT_ATOMS: atom_id res chain seq x y z
N MET A 1 -67.09 -61.05 -62.68
CA MET A 1 -66.81 -62.33 -62.00
C MET A 1 -65.55 -62.18 -61.16
N THR A 2 -65.80 -62.31 -59.80
CA THR A 2 -64.91 -62.90 -58.83
C THR A 2 -63.61 -62.19 -58.54
N THR A 3 -63.32 -61.86 -57.39
CA THR A 3 -63.60 -62.03 -55.97
C THR A 3 -62.43 -61.50 -55.22
N ALA A 4 -62.69 -60.90 -54.14
CA ALA A 4 -61.86 -60.39 -53.07
C ALA A 4 -60.76 -61.31 -52.53
N ALA A 5 -59.72 -60.76 -51.95
CA ALA A 5 -59.21 -61.24 -50.68
C ALA A 5 -58.39 -60.12 -49.99
N ASP A 6 -58.91 -59.86 -48.86
CA ASP A 6 -58.44 -59.07 -47.76
C ASP A 6 -57.14 -59.61 -47.17
N GLN A 7 -56.18 -58.75 -46.79
CA GLN A 7 -55.24 -59.04 -45.71
C GLN A 7 -54.80 -57.74 -45.04
N SER A 8 -55.40 -57.56 -43.91
CA SER A 8 -55.02 -56.65 -42.83
C SER A 8 -53.57 -56.86 -42.39
N ALA A 9 -52.76 -55.83 -42.42
CA ALA A 9 -51.51 -55.77 -41.70
C ALA A 9 -51.58 -54.64 -40.67
N ALA A 10 -51.56 -55.00 -39.42
CA ALA A 10 -51.61 -54.13 -38.28
C ALA A 10 -50.43 -53.19 -38.21
N ASP A 11 -50.74 -51.91 -38.20
CA ASP A 11 -49.79 -50.81 -37.96
C ASP A 11 -49.41 -50.80 -36.46
N LYS A 12 -48.13 -51.04 -36.13
CA LYS A 12 -47.58 -50.81 -34.81
C LYS A 12 -47.27 -49.33 -34.64
N PRO A 13 -47.70 -48.68 -33.51
CA PRO A 13 -47.33 -47.30 -33.28
C PRO A 13 -45.82 -47.15 -33.08
N ALA A 14 -45.20 -46.29 -33.85
CA ALA A 14 -43.80 -45.89 -33.70
C ALA A 14 -43.60 -45.24 -32.30
N ALA A 15 -42.67 -45.82 -31.56
CA ALA A 15 -42.27 -45.27 -30.27
C ALA A 15 -41.73 -43.85 -30.46
N ASP A 16 -42.37 -42.91 -29.78
CA ASP A 16 -41.94 -41.49 -29.68
C ASP A 16 -40.49 -41.47 -29.10
N LYS A 17 -39.52 -41.02 -29.89
CA LYS A 17 -38.20 -40.71 -29.42
C LYS A 17 -38.29 -39.49 -28.51
N PRO A 18 -37.74 -39.52 -27.26
CA PRO A 18 -37.76 -38.36 -26.42
C PRO A 18 -37.07 -37.20 -27.17
N ALA A 19 -37.74 -36.07 -27.22
CA ALA A 19 -37.20 -34.84 -27.81
C ALA A 19 -35.89 -34.51 -27.08
N ALA A 20 -34.79 -34.41 -27.83
CA ALA A 20 -33.51 -34.01 -27.29
C ALA A 20 -33.68 -32.66 -26.57
N ASP A 21 -33.38 -32.66 -25.28
CA ASP A 21 -33.38 -31.46 -24.44
C ASP A 21 -32.55 -30.37 -25.17
N LYS A 22 -33.24 -29.35 -25.66
CA LYS A 22 -32.59 -28.21 -26.26
C LYS A 22 -31.89 -27.45 -25.13
N LYS A 23 -30.55 -27.47 -25.15
CA LYS A 23 -29.72 -26.67 -24.23
C LYS A 23 -30.20 -25.22 -24.31
N GLU A 24 -30.85 -24.75 -23.24
CA GLU A 24 -31.32 -23.37 -23.10
C GLU A 24 -30.25 -22.58 -22.34
N THR A 25 -29.80 -21.47 -22.91
CA THR A 25 -28.90 -20.52 -22.23
C THR A 25 -29.73 -19.37 -21.74
N ARG A 26 -29.77 -19.16 -20.41
CA ARG A 26 -30.44 -18.03 -19.78
C ARG A 26 -29.41 -17.10 -19.17
N GLY A 27 -29.66 -15.78 -19.22
CA GLY A 27 -28.91 -14.79 -18.48
C GLY A 27 -29.27 -14.82 -17.00
N PHE A 28 -28.33 -14.39 -16.14
CA PHE A 28 -28.63 -14.16 -14.74
C PHE A 28 -29.45 -12.86 -14.61
N GLU A 29 -30.50 -12.89 -13.77
CA GLU A 29 -31.24 -11.71 -13.36
C GLU A 29 -30.77 -11.28 -11.97
N ALA A 30 -30.71 -9.96 -11.73
CA ALA A 30 -30.25 -9.40 -10.47
C ALA A 30 -31.35 -8.54 -9.81
N GLU A 31 -31.58 -8.75 -8.50
CA GLU A 31 -32.33 -7.82 -7.68
C GLU A 31 -31.45 -6.64 -7.26
N VAL A 32 -31.59 -5.52 -7.95
CA VAL A 32 -30.73 -4.32 -7.80
C VAL A 32 -30.70 -3.81 -6.37
N SER A 33 -31.86 -3.75 -5.68
CA SER A 33 -31.91 -3.28 -4.29
C SER A 33 -31.16 -4.18 -3.32
N LYS A 34 -31.18 -5.51 -3.49
CA LYS A 34 -30.38 -6.43 -2.67
C LYS A 34 -28.89 -6.32 -2.97
N LEU A 35 -28.52 -6.14 -4.23
CA LEU A 35 -27.11 -5.91 -4.59
C LEU A 35 -26.59 -4.62 -3.98
N LEU A 36 -27.34 -3.52 -4.07
CA LEU A 36 -26.99 -2.26 -3.42
C LEU A 36 -26.84 -2.43 -1.91
N HIS A 37 -27.80 -3.11 -1.28
CA HIS A 37 -27.73 -3.38 0.16
C HIS A 37 -26.48 -4.18 0.55
N LEU A 38 -26.13 -5.22 -0.20
CA LEU A 38 -24.90 -5.99 0.03
C LEU A 38 -23.65 -5.13 -0.19
N MET A 39 -23.63 -4.30 -1.22
CA MET A 39 -22.51 -3.38 -1.49
C MET A 39 -22.33 -2.36 -0.37
N ILE A 40 -23.42 -1.75 0.09
CA ILE A 40 -23.41 -0.73 1.13
C ILE A 40 -22.97 -1.31 2.48
N HIS A 41 -23.47 -2.50 2.85
CA HIS A 41 -23.29 -3.03 4.20
C HIS A 41 -22.23 -4.12 4.35
N SER A 42 -21.71 -4.68 3.26
CA SER A 42 -20.78 -5.82 3.33
C SER A 42 -19.44 -5.59 2.65
N MET A 43 -19.32 -4.57 1.77
CA MET A 43 -18.08 -4.34 1.04
C MET A 43 -17.05 -3.53 1.82
N TYR A 44 -17.49 -2.66 2.71
CA TYR A 44 -16.63 -1.72 3.42
C TYR A 44 -16.59 -2.04 4.91
N SER A 45 -15.40 -2.33 5.42
CA SER A 45 -15.18 -2.61 6.85
C SER A 45 -15.21 -1.34 7.70
N ASN A 46 -14.88 -0.19 7.11
CA ASN A 46 -14.81 1.11 7.78
C ASN A 46 -15.72 2.13 7.06
N PRO A 47 -16.72 2.72 7.76
CA PRO A 47 -17.59 3.75 7.20
C PRO A 47 -16.86 4.97 6.63
N GLU A 48 -15.71 5.37 7.17
CA GLU A 48 -14.92 6.52 6.69
C GLU A 48 -14.58 6.46 5.20
N ILE A 49 -14.57 5.27 4.62
CA ILE A 49 -14.17 5.02 3.24
C ILE A 49 -15.05 5.77 2.24
N PHE A 50 -16.32 6.07 2.59
CA PHE A 50 -17.18 6.85 1.70
C PHE A 50 -16.54 8.19 1.30
N LEU A 51 -15.91 8.88 2.24
CA LEU A 51 -15.29 10.17 1.96
C LEU A 51 -14.03 10.03 1.11
N ARG A 52 -13.22 8.98 1.35
CA ARG A 52 -12.11 8.61 0.47
C ARG A 52 -12.56 8.41 -0.97
N GLU A 53 -13.62 7.67 -1.19
CA GLU A 53 -14.13 7.38 -2.53
C GLU A 53 -14.68 8.64 -3.21
N LEU A 54 -15.42 9.48 -2.50
CA LEU A 54 -15.95 10.74 -3.05
C LEU A 54 -14.82 11.72 -3.42
N VAL A 55 -13.81 11.85 -2.57
CA VAL A 55 -12.63 12.69 -2.85
C VAL A 55 -11.84 12.12 -4.03
N SER A 56 -11.70 10.81 -4.14
CA SER A 56 -11.04 10.16 -5.28
C SER A 56 -11.79 10.41 -6.59
N ASN A 57 -13.12 10.35 -6.57
CA ASN A 57 -13.94 10.66 -7.75
C ASN A 57 -13.81 12.12 -8.16
N ALA A 58 -13.75 13.05 -7.20
CA ALA A 58 -13.53 14.46 -7.46
C ALA A 58 -12.14 14.72 -8.07
N SER A 59 -11.11 14.03 -7.58
CA SER A 59 -9.76 14.06 -8.16
C SER A 59 -9.76 13.57 -9.61
N ASP A 60 -10.41 12.45 -9.88
CA ASP A 60 -10.56 11.92 -11.24
C ASP A 60 -11.28 12.91 -12.17
N ALA A 61 -12.31 13.59 -11.67
CA ALA A 61 -13.05 14.61 -12.44
C ALA A 61 -12.15 15.79 -12.83
N ALA A 62 -11.27 16.21 -11.93
CA ALA A 62 -10.30 17.27 -12.20
C ALA A 62 -9.23 16.82 -13.22
N ASP A 63 -8.71 15.61 -13.10
CA ASP A 63 -7.71 15.08 -14.03
C ASP A 63 -8.27 14.87 -15.43
N LYS A 64 -9.51 14.41 -15.54
CA LYS A 64 -10.23 14.36 -16.83
C LYS A 64 -10.37 15.74 -17.46
N LEU A 65 -10.71 16.76 -16.66
CA LEU A 65 -10.78 18.14 -17.16
C LEU A 65 -9.42 18.64 -17.63
N ARG A 66 -8.36 18.42 -16.85
CA ARG A 66 -6.99 18.78 -17.26
C ARG A 66 -6.62 18.14 -18.58
N PHE A 67 -6.93 16.86 -18.74
CA PHE A 67 -6.63 16.12 -19.97
C PHE A 67 -7.41 16.66 -21.17
N GLU A 68 -8.73 16.83 -21.06
CA GLU A 68 -9.53 17.40 -22.15
C GLU A 68 -9.13 18.85 -22.47
N ALA A 69 -8.72 19.63 -21.48
CA ALA A 69 -8.27 21.01 -21.65
C ALA A 69 -6.93 21.12 -22.42
N LEU A 70 -6.14 20.07 -22.54
CA LEU A 70 -4.93 20.08 -23.38
C LEU A 70 -5.28 20.36 -24.85
N SER A 71 -6.42 19.86 -25.33
CA SER A 71 -6.91 20.09 -26.69
C SER A 71 -7.97 21.20 -26.77
N ARG A 72 -8.63 21.52 -25.67
CA ARG A 72 -9.72 22.49 -25.55
C ARG A 72 -9.57 23.36 -24.30
N PRO A 73 -8.60 24.30 -24.29
CA PRO A 73 -8.31 25.13 -23.10
C PRO A 73 -9.52 25.93 -22.58
N GLU A 74 -10.48 26.23 -23.45
CA GLU A 74 -11.72 26.95 -23.09
C GLU A 74 -12.59 26.22 -22.08
N LEU A 75 -12.40 24.91 -21.88
CA LEU A 75 -13.12 24.13 -20.87
C LEU A 75 -12.80 24.54 -19.43
N LEU A 76 -11.62 25.11 -19.19
CA LEU A 76 -11.23 25.65 -17.89
C LEU A 76 -11.98 26.93 -17.55
N GLY A 77 -12.38 27.73 -18.56
CA GLY A 77 -13.06 29.03 -18.35
C GLY A 77 -12.23 29.95 -17.46
N ASP A 78 -12.90 30.77 -16.68
CA ASP A 78 -12.27 31.71 -15.74
C ASP A 78 -11.83 31.03 -14.42
N ASP A 79 -12.26 29.78 -14.17
CA ASP A 79 -11.97 28.99 -12.97
C ASP A 79 -10.94 27.89 -13.30
N SER A 80 -9.66 28.31 -13.41
CA SER A 80 -8.55 27.43 -13.77
C SER A 80 -7.92 26.70 -12.56
N GLU A 81 -8.18 27.16 -11.34
CA GLU A 81 -7.68 26.52 -10.12
C GLU A 81 -8.63 25.40 -9.70
N LEU A 82 -8.18 24.16 -9.90
CA LEU A 82 -8.96 22.98 -9.56
C LEU A 82 -8.83 22.64 -8.08
N GLY A 83 -9.94 22.27 -7.45
CA GLY A 83 -9.99 21.96 -6.03
C GLY A 83 -11.22 21.15 -5.64
N ILE A 84 -11.26 20.81 -4.37
CA ILE A 84 -12.38 20.16 -3.70
C ILE A 84 -12.78 21.00 -2.50
N TRP A 85 -14.08 21.25 -2.32
CA TRP A 85 -14.63 22.01 -1.20
C TRP A 85 -15.58 21.15 -0.41
N ILE A 86 -15.37 21.05 0.89
CA ILE A 86 -16.21 20.27 1.80
C ILE A 86 -16.78 21.19 2.86
N SER A 87 -18.07 21.10 3.08
CA SER A 87 -18.78 21.78 4.16
C SER A 87 -19.66 20.81 4.92
N VAL A 88 -19.82 21.04 6.21
CA VAL A 88 -20.68 20.26 7.09
C VAL A 88 -21.67 21.13 7.81
N ASP A 89 -22.85 20.60 8.03
CA ASP A 89 -23.89 21.25 8.83
C ASP A 89 -24.45 20.25 9.86
N PRO A 90 -24.02 20.39 11.14
CA PRO A 90 -24.48 19.51 12.21
C PRO A 90 -25.99 19.63 12.49
N GLU A 91 -26.60 20.80 12.30
CA GLU A 91 -28.03 21.00 12.53
C GLU A 91 -28.88 20.34 11.44
N ALA A 92 -28.49 20.57 10.18
CA ALA A 92 -29.14 19.93 9.04
C ALA A 92 -28.71 18.45 8.86
N LYS A 93 -27.68 18.00 9.59
CA LYS A 93 -27.08 16.66 9.49
C LYS A 93 -26.63 16.36 8.06
N THR A 94 -25.94 17.31 7.43
CA THR A 94 -25.48 17.18 6.05
C THR A 94 -23.98 17.35 5.94
N LEU A 95 -23.41 16.63 4.96
CA LEU A 95 -22.06 16.84 4.44
C LEU A 95 -22.20 17.12 2.95
N THR A 96 -21.59 18.22 2.51
CA THR A 96 -21.57 18.61 1.09
C THR A 96 -20.14 18.61 0.58
N LEU A 97 -19.89 17.91 -0.53
CA LEU A 97 -18.62 17.88 -1.24
C LEU A 97 -18.84 18.44 -2.65
N ARG A 98 -18.03 19.42 -3.05
CA ARG A 98 -18.05 20.02 -4.39
C ARG A 98 -16.67 19.89 -5.02
N ASP A 99 -16.63 19.56 -6.29
CA ASP A 99 -15.48 19.74 -7.18
C ASP A 99 -15.82 20.71 -8.32
N ASN A 100 -14.80 21.30 -8.91
CA ASN A 100 -14.90 22.08 -10.14
C ASN A 100 -14.24 21.37 -11.33
N GLY A 101 -14.30 20.05 -11.32
CA GLY A 101 -13.80 19.19 -12.39
C GLY A 101 -14.65 19.19 -13.66
N ILE A 102 -14.55 18.11 -14.44
CA ILE A 102 -15.20 17.98 -15.75
C ILE A 102 -16.73 18.02 -15.67
N GLY A 103 -17.34 17.60 -14.55
CA GLY A 103 -18.78 17.44 -14.42
C GLY A 103 -19.36 16.34 -15.30
N MET A 104 -20.67 16.26 -15.37
CA MET A 104 -21.39 15.22 -16.15
C MET A 104 -22.58 15.82 -16.92
N SER A 105 -22.81 15.33 -18.12
CA SER A 105 -24.05 15.53 -18.89
C SER A 105 -25.18 14.65 -18.32
N ARG A 106 -26.41 14.90 -18.75
CA ARG A 106 -27.58 14.09 -18.34
C ARG A 106 -27.40 12.59 -18.68
N ASP A 107 -26.90 12.30 -19.89
CA ASP A 107 -26.69 10.92 -20.32
C ASP A 107 -25.58 10.24 -19.50
N GLU A 108 -24.50 10.97 -19.19
CA GLU A 108 -23.43 10.48 -18.32
C GLU A 108 -23.94 10.21 -16.89
N VAL A 109 -24.79 11.07 -16.33
CA VAL A 109 -25.41 10.86 -15.01
C VAL A 109 -26.24 9.57 -15.01
N VAL A 110 -27.14 9.41 -16.00
CA VAL A 110 -27.97 8.20 -16.10
C VAL A 110 -27.13 6.94 -16.29
N GLN A 111 -26.07 7.01 -17.10
CA GLN A 111 -25.22 5.86 -17.36
C GLN A 111 -24.30 5.51 -16.19
N ASN A 112 -23.64 6.51 -15.57
CA ASN A 112 -22.62 6.27 -14.57
C ASN A 112 -23.20 6.08 -13.15
N LEU A 113 -24.32 6.73 -12.84
CA LEU A 113 -24.96 6.63 -11.53
C LEU A 113 -26.21 5.73 -11.54
N GLY A 114 -26.74 5.40 -12.73
CA GLY A 114 -27.86 4.50 -12.88
C GLY A 114 -27.49 3.05 -13.17
N THR A 115 -26.20 2.77 -13.37
CA THR A 115 -25.73 1.39 -13.64
C THR A 115 -24.65 1.02 -12.63
N ILE A 116 -24.95 0.03 -11.78
CA ILE A 116 -24.01 -0.49 -10.79
C ILE A 116 -22.80 -1.12 -11.48
N ALA A 117 -21.61 -0.88 -10.95
CA ALA A 117 -20.33 -1.35 -11.49
C ALA A 117 -19.97 -0.81 -12.88
N ARG A 118 -20.56 0.31 -13.28
CA ARG A 118 -20.14 1.06 -14.45
C ARG A 118 -19.29 2.25 -14.04
N SER A 119 -18.10 2.37 -14.64
CA SER A 119 -17.16 3.44 -14.34
C SER A 119 -16.93 4.32 -15.57
N GLY A 120 -17.34 5.58 -15.50
CA GLY A 120 -16.98 6.59 -16.51
C GLY A 120 -15.47 6.83 -16.58
N THR A 121 -14.74 6.55 -15.51
CA THR A 121 -13.28 6.57 -15.47
C THR A 121 -12.70 5.40 -16.28
N SER A 122 -13.23 4.19 -16.12
CA SER A 122 -12.81 3.04 -16.92
C SER A 122 -13.09 3.24 -18.42
N ASP A 123 -14.23 3.83 -18.76
CA ASP A 123 -14.59 4.12 -20.17
C ASP A 123 -13.67 5.22 -20.75
N PHE A 124 -13.33 6.23 -19.95
CA PHE A 124 -12.36 7.26 -20.34
C PHE A 124 -10.97 6.65 -20.62
N ILE A 125 -10.44 5.82 -19.71
CA ILE A 125 -9.13 5.16 -19.84
C ILE A 125 -9.07 4.29 -21.12
N LYS A 126 -10.16 3.59 -21.46
CA LYS A 126 -10.21 2.76 -22.70
C LYS A 126 -10.06 3.58 -23.96
N ASN A 127 -10.51 4.84 -23.95
CA ASN A 127 -10.45 5.74 -25.10
C ASN A 127 -9.11 6.48 -25.23
N LEU A 128 -8.24 6.40 -24.22
CA LEU A 128 -6.88 6.94 -24.27
C LEU A 128 -5.96 6.05 -25.10
N SER A 129 -5.02 6.63 -25.82
CA SER A 129 -4.06 5.94 -26.69
C SER A 129 -2.65 5.94 -26.07
N GLY A 130 -1.92 4.84 -26.23
CA GLY A 130 -0.47 4.76 -26.00
C GLY A 130 0.01 5.33 -24.68
N ASP A 131 0.84 6.38 -24.77
CA ASP A 131 1.47 7.01 -23.60
C ASP A 131 0.48 7.79 -22.73
N GLU A 132 -0.60 8.34 -23.31
CA GLU A 132 -1.65 9.05 -22.57
C GLU A 132 -2.31 8.15 -21.51
N LYS A 133 -2.45 6.86 -21.81
CA LYS A 133 -2.99 5.88 -20.86
C LYS A 133 -2.08 5.65 -19.68
N LYS A 134 -0.76 5.71 -19.87
CA LYS A 134 0.24 5.56 -18.81
C LYS A 134 0.30 6.79 -17.92
N ASP A 135 0.09 7.98 -18.49
CA ASP A 135 0.14 9.24 -17.77
C ASP A 135 -1.15 9.54 -17.00
N SER A 136 -2.23 8.79 -17.28
CA SER A 136 -3.50 8.97 -16.58
C SER A 136 -3.45 8.40 -15.16
N GLN A 137 -3.63 9.26 -14.15
CA GLN A 137 -3.63 8.89 -12.73
C GLN A 137 -5.04 8.70 -12.18
N LEU A 138 -5.95 8.11 -12.96
CA LEU A 138 -7.35 7.98 -12.61
C LEU A 138 -7.62 6.78 -11.69
N ILE A 139 -8.30 7.02 -10.57
CA ILE A 139 -8.46 6.07 -9.46
C ILE A 139 -9.73 5.22 -9.57
N GLY A 140 -10.85 5.82 -9.99
CA GLY A 140 -12.20 5.26 -9.93
C GLY A 140 -12.56 4.23 -10.99
N GLN A 141 -11.87 3.10 -11.07
CA GLN A 141 -12.03 2.12 -12.15
C GLN A 141 -13.19 1.14 -11.99
N PHE A 142 -13.67 0.90 -10.77
CA PHE A 142 -14.65 -0.18 -10.47
C PHE A 142 -16.12 0.25 -10.61
N GLY A 143 -16.41 1.56 -10.61
CA GLY A 143 -17.78 2.06 -10.73
C GLY A 143 -18.71 1.77 -9.55
N VAL A 144 -18.14 1.49 -8.38
CA VAL A 144 -18.89 1.19 -7.15
C VAL A 144 -18.61 2.19 -6.03
N GLY A 145 -17.53 2.94 -6.10
CA GLY A 145 -17.08 3.85 -5.05
C GLY A 145 -18.13 4.91 -4.67
N PHE A 146 -18.88 5.43 -5.65
CA PHE A 146 -19.95 6.40 -5.41
C PHE A 146 -21.02 5.89 -4.44
N TYR A 147 -21.41 4.62 -4.56
CA TYR A 147 -22.46 4.04 -3.73
C TYR A 147 -22.05 3.87 -2.26
N SER A 148 -20.75 4.00 -1.96
CA SER A 148 -20.27 4.06 -0.57
C SER A 148 -20.85 5.25 0.21
N ALA A 149 -21.32 6.29 -0.48
CA ALA A 149 -22.04 7.42 0.11
C ALA A 149 -23.24 6.97 0.97
N PHE A 150 -23.93 5.91 0.54
CA PHE A 150 -25.07 5.34 1.27
C PHE A 150 -24.69 4.55 2.53
N VAL A 151 -23.39 4.32 2.79
CA VAL A 151 -22.93 3.83 4.10
C VAL A 151 -23.21 4.89 5.17
N ALA A 152 -23.01 6.16 4.84
CA ALA A 152 -23.16 7.29 5.75
C ALA A 152 -24.49 8.05 5.59
N ALA A 153 -25.16 7.96 4.44
CA ALA A 153 -26.34 8.77 4.12
C ALA A 153 -27.59 7.93 3.84
N ASP A 154 -28.74 8.44 4.26
CA ASP A 154 -30.06 7.90 3.90
C ASP A 154 -30.58 8.49 2.58
N ARG A 155 -30.06 9.66 2.20
CA ARG A 155 -30.39 10.32 0.95
C ARG A 155 -29.18 11.05 0.40
N VAL A 156 -28.95 10.92 -0.91
CA VAL A 156 -27.85 11.57 -1.64
C VAL A 156 -28.44 12.44 -2.75
N VAL A 157 -28.08 13.71 -2.76
CA VAL A 157 -28.44 14.66 -3.81
C VAL A 157 -27.16 15.06 -4.54
N LEU A 158 -27.15 14.97 -5.86
CA LEU A 158 -26.04 15.34 -6.71
C LEU A 158 -26.50 16.36 -7.75
N THR A 159 -25.80 17.50 -7.86
CA THR A 159 -25.97 18.44 -8.96
C THR A 159 -24.67 18.53 -9.75
N THR A 160 -24.78 18.57 -11.07
CA THR A 160 -23.59 18.57 -11.92
C THR A 160 -23.83 19.31 -13.22
N ARG A 161 -22.80 20.00 -13.71
CA ARG A 161 -22.76 20.59 -15.04
C ARG A 161 -21.44 20.25 -15.74
N ARG A 162 -21.54 19.66 -16.90
CA ARG A 162 -20.37 19.33 -17.70
C ARG A 162 -19.64 20.59 -18.18
N ALA A 163 -18.32 20.55 -18.20
CA ALA A 163 -17.50 21.61 -18.77
C ALA A 163 -17.87 21.86 -20.23
N GLY A 164 -18.05 23.14 -20.59
CA GLY A 164 -18.49 23.54 -21.92
C GLY A 164 -20.00 23.51 -22.17
N ALA A 165 -20.80 22.92 -21.26
CA ALA A 165 -22.27 22.94 -21.36
C ALA A 165 -22.88 24.25 -20.84
N ALA A 166 -24.07 24.61 -21.33
CA ALA A 166 -24.81 25.77 -20.84
C ALA A 166 -25.28 25.57 -19.38
N ALA A 167 -25.52 26.68 -18.65
CA ALA A 167 -26.01 26.61 -17.26
C ALA A 167 -27.33 25.85 -17.14
N THR A 168 -28.20 25.94 -18.14
CA THR A 168 -29.50 25.26 -18.20
C THR A 168 -29.42 23.76 -18.53
N GLU A 169 -28.24 23.27 -18.88
CA GLU A 169 -27.99 21.84 -19.16
C GLU A 169 -27.45 21.11 -17.91
N ALA A 170 -27.36 21.78 -16.78
CA ALA A 170 -27.05 21.15 -15.51
C ALA A 170 -28.15 20.14 -15.12
N VAL A 171 -27.75 19.16 -14.33
CA VAL A 171 -28.57 18.02 -13.95
C VAL A 171 -28.58 17.85 -12.44
N ARG A 172 -29.75 17.58 -11.88
CA ARG A 172 -29.90 17.14 -10.50
C ARG A 172 -30.30 15.66 -10.50
N TRP A 173 -29.59 14.89 -9.72
CA TRP A 173 -29.84 13.48 -9.44
C TRP A 173 -30.10 13.30 -7.94
N GLU A 174 -31.03 12.44 -7.57
CA GLU A 174 -31.35 12.16 -6.18
C GLU A 174 -31.74 10.70 -6.00
N SER A 175 -31.28 10.07 -4.90
CA SER A 175 -31.66 8.70 -4.53
C SER A 175 -31.58 8.50 -3.01
N GLU A 176 -32.40 7.56 -2.51
CA GLU A 176 -32.37 7.04 -1.14
C GLU A 176 -31.62 5.69 -1.04
N GLY A 177 -30.95 5.26 -2.11
CA GLY A 177 -30.20 3.99 -2.12
C GLY A 177 -31.06 2.73 -2.14
N THR A 178 -32.35 2.85 -2.45
CA THR A 178 -33.34 1.76 -2.47
C THR A 178 -33.44 1.03 -3.81
N GLY A 179 -32.64 1.47 -4.80
CA GLY A 179 -32.65 0.94 -6.17
C GLY A 179 -33.33 1.85 -7.19
N GLU A 180 -33.85 2.98 -6.75
CA GLU A 180 -34.49 3.99 -7.59
C GLU A 180 -33.74 5.33 -7.46
N PHE A 181 -33.81 6.14 -8.50
CA PHE A 181 -33.30 7.50 -8.51
C PHE A 181 -34.15 8.41 -9.40
N THR A 182 -34.07 9.70 -9.14
CA THR A 182 -34.68 10.74 -9.98
C THR A 182 -33.63 11.57 -10.68
N VAL A 183 -33.94 12.03 -11.89
CA VAL A 183 -33.08 12.91 -12.68
C VAL A 183 -33.92 14.03 -13.26
N GLU A 184 -33.56 15.26 -12.96
CA GLU A 184 -34.22 16.45 -13.48
C GLU A 184 -33.21 17.45 -14.05
N ASN A 185 -33.66 18.31 -14.97
CA ASN A 185 -32.86 19.44 -15.41
C ASN A 185 -32.76 20.47 -14.28
N PHE A 186 -31.59 21.06 -14.18
CA PHE A 186 -31.26 22.03 -13.14
C PHE A 186 -30.50 23.21 -13.77
N GLU A 187 -30.52 24.34 -13.13
CA GLU A 187 -29.73 25.49 -13.58
C GLU A 187 -28.56 25.71 -12.61
N GLN A 188 -27.35 25.62 -13.13
CA GLN A 188 -26.12 25.78 -12.37
C GLN A 188 -25.07 26.55 -13.19
N ALA A 189 -24.61 27.67 -12.66
CA ALA A 189 -23.64 28.53 -13.35
C ALA A 189 -22.24 27.93 -13.41
N GLU A 190 -21.81 27.26 -12.34
CA GLU A 190 -20.47 26.67 -12.24
C GLU A 190 -20.44 25.25 -12.82
N ARG A 191 -19.31 24.89 -13.47
CA ARG A 191 -19.04 23.50 -13.86
C ARG A 191 -18.67 22.65 -12.65
N GLY A 192 -18.66 21.33 -12.82
CA GLY A 192 -18.24 20.37 -11.82
C GLY A 192 -19.43 19.68 -11.16
N THR A 193 -19.20 19.07 -10.03
CA THR A 193 -20.18 18.26 -9.32
C THR A 193 -20.26 18.64 -7.86
N THR A 194 -21.48 18.76 -7.34
CA THR A 194 -21.76 18.95 -5.92
C THR A 194 -22.58 17.77 -5.41
N ILE A 195 -22.14 17.14 -4.34
CA ILE A 195 -22.80 15.99 -3.71
C ILE A 195 -23.18 16.39 -2.29
N THR A 196 -24.45 16.33 -1.95
CA THR A 196 -24.95 16.56 -0.59
C THR A 196 -25.46 15.26 -0.01
N LEU A 197 -24.86 14.84 1.09
CA LEU A 197 -25.22 13.67 1.86
C LEU A 197 -26.13 14.10 3.02
N HIS A 198 -27.33 13.56 3.09
CA HIS A 198 -28.19 13.63 4.27
C HIS A 198 -27.81 12.44 5.16
N LEU A 199 -27.05 12.73 6.22
CA LEU A 199 -26.44 11.72 7.06
C LEU A 199 -27.49 10.97 7.90
N ARG A 200 -27.34 9.65 7.94
CA ARG A 200 -28.14 8.81 8.82
C ARG A 200 -27.78 9.03 10.29
N GLU A 201 -28.65 8.65 11.18
CA GLU A 201 -28.47 8.86 12.62
C GLU A 201 -27.17 8.22 13.16
N SER A 202 -26.79 7.06 12.65
CA SER A 202 -25.54 6.36 13.03
C SER A 202 -24.27 6.98 12.47
N ALA A 203 -24.37 7.96 11.58
CA ALA A 203 -23.24 8.58 10.87
C ALA A 203 -23.11 10.10 11.12
N GLN A 204 -23.78 10.62 12.17
CA GLN A 204 -23.77 12.06 12.49
C GLN A 204 -22.38 12.60 12.86
N GLU A 205 -21.45 11.75 13.28
CA GLU A 205 -20.05 12.14 13.50
C GLU A 205 -19.41 12.79 12.27
N PHE A 206 -19.86 12.44 11.07
CA PHE A 206 -19.35 13.01 9.82
C PHE A 206 -19.91 14.41 9.49
N ALA A 207 -20.83 14.92 10.28
CA ALA A 207 -21.25 16.32 10.23
C ALA A 207 -20.31 17.26 11.03
N GLU A 208 -19.26 16.70 11.67
CA GLU A 208 -18.29 17.45 12.45
C GLU A 208 -17.05 17.77 11.61
N ALA A 209 -16.67 19.05 11.52
CA ALA A 209 -15.52 19.49 10.74
C ALA A 209 -14.21 18.81 11.16
N PHE A 210 -13.99 18.62 12.47
CA PHE A 210 -12.81 17.93 13.00
C PHE A 210 -12.73 16.48 12.50
N ARG A 211 -13.87 15.79 12.45
CA ARG A 211 -13.93 14.40 11.98
C ARG A 211 -13.59 14.30 10.50
N VAL A 212 -14.16 15.19 9.69
CA VAL A 212 -13.87 15.29 8.26
C VAL A 212 -12.40 15.59 8.01
N ARG A 213 -11.83 16.56 8.73
CA ARG A 213 -10.39 16.87 8.67
C ARG A 213 -9.52 15.64 8.94
N SER A 214 -9.83 14.90 9.99
CA SER A 214 -9.09 13.68 10.35
C SER A 214 -9.13 12.64 9.22
N ILE A 215 -10.27 12.46 8.57
CA ILE A 215 -10.43 11.52 7.45
C ILE A 215 -9.65 12.00 6.23
N ILE A 216 -9.70 13.28 5.89
CA ILE A 216 -8.93 13.85 4.76
C ILE A 216 -7.44 13.68 5.00
N ASN A 217 -6.94 14.00 6.19
CA ASN A 217 -5.53 13.82 6.53
C ASN A 217 -5.10 12.36 6.46
N LYS A 218 -5.98 11.43 6.78
CA LYS A 218 -5.68 10.00 6.71
C LYS A 218 -5.63 9.47 5.27
N TYR A 219 -6.63 9.78 4.45
CA TYR A 219 -6.83 9.13 3.16
C TYR A 219 -6.42 9.96 1.94
N ALA A 220 -6.46 11.27 2.05
CA ALA A 220 -6.35 12.21 0.93
C ALA A 220 -5.28 13.30 1.12
N GLU A 221 -4.40 13.15 2.12
CA GLU A 221 -3.37 14.15 2.43
C GLU A 221 -2.49 14.49 1.22
N HIS A 222 -2.20 13.50 0.38
CA HIS A 222 -1.24 13.61 -0.71
C HIS A 222 -1.86 13.64 -2.11
N ILE A 223 -3.19 13.72 -2.24
CA ILE A 223 -3.82 13.88 -3.56
C ILE A 223 -3.39 15.20 -4.20
N ALA A 224 -3.35 15.23 -5.54
CA ALA A 224 -2.82 16.39 -6.29
C ALA A 224 -3.75 17.61 -6.35
N LEU A 225 -4.79 17.64 -5.52
CA LEU A 225 -5.75 18.73 -5.44
C LEU A 225 -5.82 19.29 -4.03
N PRO A 226 -5.94 20.63 -3.87
CA PRO A 226 -6.27 21.21 -2.57
C PRO A 226 -7.70 20.80 -2.16
N VAL A 227 -7.82 20.32 -0.92
CA VAL A 227 -9.11 20.05 -0.28
C VAL A 227 -9.37 21.16 0.73
N HIS A 228 -10.41 21.92 0.46
CA HIS A 228 -10.84 23.03 1.30
C HIS A 228 -11.96 22.56 2.23
N LEU A 229 -11.82 22.81 3.52
CA LEU A 229 -12.85 22.57 4.52
C LEU A 229 -13.39 23.90 5.04
N LEU A 230 -14.71 24.07 5.03
CA LEU A 230 -15.36 25.26 5.54
C LEU A 230 -15.21 25.31 7.06
N GLN A 231 -14.65 26.41 7.55
CA GLN A 231 -14.61 26.78 8.95
C GLN A 231 -15.71 27.80 9.20
N LYS A 232 -16.70 27.41 10.00
CA LYS A 232 -17.73 28.38 10.46
C LYS A 232 -17.10 29.36 11.43
N ALA A 233 -17.46 30.61 11.29
CA ALA A 233 -17.02 31.66 12.21
C ALA A 233 -17.51 31.36 13.64
N GLU A 234 -16.63 31.52 14.63
CA GLU A 234 -16.96 31.32 16.05
C GLU A 234 -17.64 32.53 16.67
N GLU A 235 -17.38 33.72 16.12
CA GLU A 235 -17.94 34.98 16.64
C GLU A 235 -19.04 35.54 15.70
N GLU A 236 -20.08 36.12 16.31
CA GLU A 236 -21.18 36.72 15.59
C GLU A 236 -20.69 37.98 14.83
N GLY A 237 -20.66 37.88 13.48
CA GLY A 237 -20.20 38.97 12.59
C GLY A 237 -18.90 38.68 11.84
N GLU A 238 -18.24 37.60 12.12
CA GLU A 238 -17.14 37.08 11.29
C GLU A 238 -17.69 36.27 10.11
N ALA A 239 -16.96 36.24 9.00
CA ALA A 239 -17.31 35.46 7.83
C ALA A 239 -16.71 34.05 7.91
N ASP A 240 -17.46 33.06 7.45
CA ASP A 240 -16.94 31.72 7.24
C ASP A 240 -15.72 31.73 6.32
N SER A 241 -14.75 30.89 6.57
CA SER A 241 -13.51 30.81 5.79
C SER A 241 -13.23 29.40 5.30
N TRP A 242 -12.56 29.30 4.16
CA TRP A 242 -12.09 28.04 3.60
C TRP A 242 -10.63 27.80 3.99
N GLU A 243 -10.35 26.67 4.60
CA GLU A 243 -9.01 26.24 4.98
C GLU A 243 -8.60 25.03 4.13
N VAL A 244 -7.39 25.07 3.56
CA VAL A 244 -6.80 23.88 2.89
C VAL A 244 -6.34 22.90 3.95
N VAL A 245 -6.91 21.71 3.97
CA VAL A 245 -6.70 20.70 5.03
C VAL A 245 -5.81 19.53 4.62
N ASN A 246 -5.27 19.54 3.40
CA ASN A 246 -4.32 18.54 2.93
C ASN A 246 -3.05 19.19 2.39
N GLN A 247 -1.98 18.44 2.24
CA GLN A 247 -0.72 18.94 1.69
C GLN A 247 -0.74 19.11 0.17
N ALA A 248 -1.64 18.44 -0.53
CA ALA A 248 -1.80 18.44 -1.98
C ALA A 248 -0.50 18.14 -2.77
N LYS A 249 0.52 17.63 -2.11
CA LYS A 249 1.83 17.26 -2.69
C LYS A 249 2.32 15.98 -2.02
N ALA A 250 2.69 15.01 -2.85
CA ALA A 250 3.35 13.79 -2.39
C ALA A 250 4.86 13.94 -2.58
N LEU A 251 5.63 13.90 -1.51
CA LEU A 251 7.09 14.05 -1.55
C LEU A 251 7.72 13.04 -2.52
N TRP A 252 7.24 11.81 -2.52
CA TRP A 252 7.78 10.72 -3.33
C TRP A 252 7.53 10.85 -4.84
N THR A 253 6.68 11.79 -5.25
CA THR A 253 6.46 12.10 -6.68
C THR A 253 7.45 13.13 -7.23
N ARG A 254 8.20 13.82 -6.35
CA ARG A 254 9.20 14.81 -6.74
C ARG A 254 10.47 14.13 -7.22
N PRO A 255 11.20 14.70 -8.20
CA PRO A 255 12.54 14.26 -8.55
C PRO A 255 13.45 14.27 -7.31
N ARG A 256 14.31 13.26 -7.17
CA ARG A 256 15.24 13.17 -6.01
C ARG A 256 16.12 14.40 -5.85
N SER A 257 16.51 15.01 -6.96
CA SER A 257 17.33 16.22 -6.98
C SER A 257 16.66 17.45 -6.38
N GLU A 258 15.35 17.41 -6.21
CA GLU A 258 14.52 18.50 -5.66
C GLU A 258 14.09 18.25 -4.21
N VAL A 259 14.46 17.10 -3.63
CA VAL A 259 14.09 16.73 -2.26
C VAL A 259 15.34 16.79 -1.40
N SER A 260 15.33 17.64 -0.38
CA SER A 260 16.42 17.78 0.57
C SER A 260 16.42 16.65 1.61
N ASP A 261 17.55 16.47 2.31
CA ASP A 261 17.63 15.51 3.42
C ASP A 261 16.66 15.87 4.56
N GLU A 262 16.47 17.15 4.80
CA GLU A 262 15.51 17.67 5.78
C GLU A 262 14.07 17.31 5.39
N ASP A 263 13.72 17.39 4.11
CA ASP A 263 12.41 16.96 3.60
C ASP A 263 12.18 15.46 3.87
N TYR A 264 13.18 14.60 3.58
CA TYR A 264 13.09 13.17 3.87
C TYR A 264 12.96 12.88 5.37
N GLN A 265 13.72 13.58 6.21
CA GLN A 265 13.66 13.42 7.67
C GLN A 265 12.31 13.86 8.24
N ALA A 266 11.78 15.00 7.78
CA ALA A 266 10.47 15.49 8.19
C ALA A 266 9.36 14.53 7.76
N PHE A 267 9.43 14.02 6.53
CA PHE A 267 8.48 13.04 6.02
C PHE A 267 8.52 11.74 6.81
N TYR A 268 9.71 11.23 7.13
CA TYR A 268 9.86 10.03 7.95
C TYR A 268 9.19 10.19 9.32
N LYS A 269 9.43 11.33 10.01
CA LYS A 269 8.83 11.60 11.32
C LYS A 269 7.31 11.59 11.26
N HIS A 270 6.76 12.14 10.19
CA HIS A 270 5.31 12.15 9.97
C HIS A 270 4.76 10.75 9.70
N VAL A 271 5.36 10.00 8.76
CA VAL A 271 4.88 8.67 8.35
C VAL A 271 5.14 7.60 9.40
N GLY A 272 6.30 7.68 10.05
CA GLY A 272 6.73 6.71 11.06
C GLY A 272 6.22 6.99 12.47
N HIS A 273 5.56 8.15 12.68
CA HIS A 273 5.18 8.65 14.01
C HIS A 273 6.36 8.63 14.99
N ASP A 274 7.53 9.02 14.50
CA ASP A 274 8.78 9.06 15.24
C ASP A 274 9.25 10.51 15.44
N PHE A 275 10.01 10.75 16.51
CA PHE A 275 10.59 12.06 16.79
C PHE A 275 12.06 12.16 16.39
N GLU A 276 12.71 11.01 16.18
CA GLU A 276 14.10 10.94 15.77
C GLU A 276 14.26 10.92 14.25
N ASN A 277 15.45 11.25 13.77
CA ASN A 277 15.76 11.14 12.35
C ASN A 277 16.00 9.67 11.96
N PRO A 278 15.68 9.28 10.72
CA PRO A 278 16.03 7.97 10.22
C PRO A 278 17.56 7.86 10.04
N LEU A 279 18.11 6.67 10.16
CA LEU A 279 19.52 6.40 9.91
C LEU A 279 19.87 6.40 8.42
N SER A 280 18.91 5.99 7.59
CA SER A 280 19.08 5.91 6.14
C SER A 280 17.73 5.87 5.45
N TRP A 281 17.70 6.22 4.16
CA TRP A 281 16.53 6.11 3.31
C TRP A 281 16.87 5.75 1.87
N SER A 282 15.85 5.26 1.17
CA SER A 282 15.95 4.90 -0.25
C SER A 282 14.68 5.32 -0.98
N HIS A 283 14.81 6.26 -1.90
CA HIS A 283 13.72 6.76 -2.74
C HIS A 283 13.90 6.20 -4.16
N ASN A 284 12.94 5.41 -4.65
CA ASN A 284 13.03 4.75 -5.93
C ASN A 284 11.72 4.84 -6.71
N LYS A 285 11.84 5.23 -7.97
CA LYS A 285 10.77 5.14 -8.96
C LYS A 285 11.09 4.00 -9.91
N VAL A 286 10.16 3.08 -10.09
CA VAL A 286 10.24 1.95 -11.00
C VAL A 286 9.25 2.18 -12.12
N GLU A 287 9.74 2.12 -13.35
CA GLU A 287 8.97 2.29 -14.58
C GLU A 287 9.13 1.03 -15.45
N GLY A 288 8.08 0.62 -16.12
CA GLY A 288 8.11 -0.55 -17.01
C GLY A 288 6.80 -1.33 -17.00
N LYS A 289 6.88 -2.65 -16.82
CA LYS A 289 5.68 -3.50 -16.69
C LYS A 289 4.92 -3.28 -15.39
N LEU A 290 5.62 -2.82 -14.37
CA LEU A 290 5.10 -2.43 -13.07
C LEU A 290 5.58 -1.01 -12.80
N GLU A 291 4.64 -0.13 -12.49
CA GLU A 291 4.94 1.25 -12.14
C GLU A 291 4.61 1.49 -10.68
N TYR A 292 5.65 1.76 -9.91
CA TYR A 292 5.50 2.15 -8.52
C TYR A 292 6.66 3.02 -8.03
N THR A 293 6.38 3.81 -7.04
CA THR A 293 7.39 4.55 -6.26
C THR A 293 7.48 3.96 -4.87
N SER A 294 8.69 3.77 -4.37
CA SER A 294 8.93 3.38 -2.97
C SER A 294 9.83 4.39 -2.29
N LEU A 295 9.49 4.71 -1.06
CA LEU A 295 10.31 5.52 -0.16
C LEU A 295 10.45 4.76 1.16
N LEU A 296 11.63 4.19 1.39
CA LEU A 296 11.94 3.30 2.51
C LEU A 296 12.90 4.00 3.48
N PHE A 297 12.71 3.75 4.77
CA PHE A 297 13.52 4.33 5.85
C PHE A 297 13.98 3.27 6.85
N VAL A 298 15.20 3.43 7.34
CA VAL A 298 15.71 2.71 8.52
C VAL A 298 15.51 3.61 9.73
N PRO A 299 14.69 3.23 10.72
CA PRO A 299 14.49 4.01 11.95
C PRO A 299 15.77 4.19 12.76
N GLY A 300 15.84 5.28 13.53
CA GLY A 300 16.95 5.54 14.47
C GLY A 300 16.91 4.68 15.72
N ARG A 301 15.74 4.14 16.07
CA ARG A 301 15.53 3.32 17.28
C ARG A 301 14.50 2.22 17.01
N ALA A 302 14.60 1.15 17.79
CA ALA A 302 13.60 0.09 17.76
C ALA A 302 12.28 0.56 18.39
N PRO A 303 11.13 0.37 17.73
CA PRO A 303 9.83 0.58 18.35
C PRO A 303 9.61 -0.45 19.46
N PHE A 304 8.84 -0.07 20.48
CA PHE A 304 8.57 -0.94 21.64
C PHE A 304 7.83 -2.23 21.30
N ASP A 305 7.10 -2.22 20.18
CA ASP A 305 6.28 -3.33 19.67
C ASP A 305 7.00 -4.18 18.60
N LEU A 306 8.30 -3.95 18.36
CA LEU A 306 9.09 -4.66 17.34
C LEU A 306 8.98 -6.20 17.44
N TYR A 307 8.91 -6.72 18.66
CA TYR A 307 8.83 -8.16 18.94
C TYR A 307 7.41 -8.63 19.29
N GLN A 308 6.42 -7.74 19.29
CA GLN A 308 5.03 -8.10 19.53
C GLN A 308 4.43 -8.73 18.26
N ARG A 309 3.59 -9.74 18.46
CA ARG A 309 2.98 -10.49 17.37
C ARG A 309 2.02 -9.62 16.53
N ASP A 310 1.35 -8.69 17.19
CA ASP A 310 0.35 -7.78 16.61
C ASP A 310 0.90 -6.34 16.42
N GLY A 311 2.22 -6.16 16.50
CA GLY A 311 2.87 -4.86 16.28
C GLY A 311 2.66 -4.38 14.84
N ALA A 312 2.58 -3.05 14.67
CA ALA A 312 2.42 -2.43 13.36
C ALA A 312 3.59 -2.79 12.44
N ARG A 313 3.29 -3.47 11.36
CA ARG A 313 4.25 -4.01 10.39
C ARG A 313 3.92 -3.54 8.99
N GLY A 314 4.94 -3.56 8.13
CA GLY A 314 4.76 -3.28 6.73
C GLY A 314 4.87 -1.81 6.37
N LEU A 315 4.59 -1.55 5.11
CA LEU A 315 4.68 -0.23 4.51
C LEU A 315 3.28 0.38 4.38
N LYS A 316 3.21 1.71 4.41
CA LYS A 316 1.98 2.40 4.02
C LYS A 316 1.77 2.23 2.52
N LEU A 317 0.61 1.74 2.15
CA LEU A 317 0.23 1.54 0.77
C LEU A 317 -0.63 2.70 0.28
N TYR A 318 -0.20 3.27 -0.83
CA TYR A 318 -0.95 4.23 -1.63
C TYR A 318 -1.22 3.67 -3.02
N VAL A 319 -2.33 4.07 -3.59
CA VAL A 319 -2.63 3.89 -5.02
C VAL A 319 -2.98 5.26 -5.57
N GLN A 320 -2.14 5.74 -6.48
CA GLN A 320 -2.28 7.08 -7.07
C GLN A 320 -2.43 8.18 -6.00
N ARG A 321 -1.54 8.13 -4.99
CA ARG A 321 -1.48 9.06 -3.83
C ARG A 321 -2.67 8.99 -2.86
N VAL A 322 -3.62 8.10 -3.09
CA VAL A 322 -4.71 7.82 -2.14
C VAL A 322 -4.26 6.72 -1.19
N PHE A 323 -4.38 6.99 0.10
CA PHE A 323 -4.03 6.01 1.13
C PHE A 323 -5.00 4.81 1.10
N ILE A 324 -4.42 3.62 1.14
CA ILE A 324 -5.16 2.35 1.15
C ILE A 324 -5.08 1.69 2.52
N ARG A 325 -3.86 1.48 3.04
CA ARG A 325 -3.66 0.83 4.34
C ARG A 325 -2.27 1.10 4.94
N ASP A 326 -2.18 0.99 6.27
CA ASP A 326 -0.96 1.25 7.04
C ASP A 326 0.03 0.08 7.07
N ASP A 327 -0.47 -1.13 6.90
CA ASP A 327 0.24 -2.36 7.26
C ASP A 327 0.27 -3.34 6.08
N ALA A 328 0.82 -2.91 4.96
CA ALA A 328 0.99 -3.77 3.80
C ALA A 328 2.14 -4.77 4.02
N GLU A 329 1.90 -5.78 4.86
CA GLU A 329 2.87 -6.82 5.24
C GLU A 329 3.36 -7.65 4.06
N GLN A 330 2.61 -7.68 2.97
CA GLN A 330 2.92 -8.45 1.77
C GLN A 330 4.20 -7.97 1.05
N PHE A 331 4.64 -6.73 1.28
CA PHE A 331 5.74 -6.11 0.53
C PHE A 331 7.13 -6.34 1.11
N LEU A 332 7.24 -6.77 2.36
CA LEU A 332 8.53 -7.06 3.00
C LEU A 332 8.47 -8.38 3.78
N PRO A 333 9.57 -9.13 3.84
CA PRO A 333 9.67 -10.29 4.72
C PRO A 333 9.72 -9.86 6.19
N LEU A 334 9.38 -10.78 7.09
CA LEU A 334 9.22 -10.48 8.51
C LEU A 334 10.50 -9.98 9.18
N TYR A 335 11.66 -10.46 8.77
CA TYR A 335 12.95 -10.01 9.29
C TYR A 335 13.30 -8.56 8.94
N LEU A 336 12.58 -7.94 8.00
CA LEU A 336 12.70 -6.51 7.65
C LEU A 336 11.55 -5.66 8.20
N ARG A 337 10.77 -6.16 9.16
CA ARG A 337 9.60 -5.48 9.74
C ARG A 337 9.89 -4.13 10.39
N PHE A 338 11.15 -3.83 10.67
CA PHE A 338 11.57 -2.52 11.17
C PHE A 338 11.62 -1.45 10.10
N ILE A 339 11.68 -1.80 8.82
CA ILE A 339 11.66 -0.84 7.72
C ILE A 339 10.32 -0.13 7.70
N LYS A 340 10.35 1.19 7.68
CA LYS A 340 9.21 2.09 7.55
C LYS A 340 9.20 2.74 6.19
N GLY A 341 8.06 3.29 5.79
CA GLY A 341 7.96 4.00 4.53
C GLY A 341 6.68 3.73 3.78
N ILE A 342 6.70 4.05 2.49
CA ILE A 342 5.54 3.96 1.62
C ILE A 342 5.85 3.22 0.31
N VAL A 343 4.80 2.66 -0.25
CA VAL A 343 4.73 2.23 -1.65
C VAL A 343 3.52 2.90 -2.27
N ASP A 344 3.70 3.55 -3.41
CA ASP A 344 2.62 4.10 -4.24
C ASP A 344 2.67 3.46 -5.62
N SER A 345 1.61 2.79 -6.02
CA SER A 345 1.55 2.06 -7.28
C SER A 345 0.25 2.30 -8.03
N ASN A 346 0.34 2.31 -9.36
CA ASN A 346 -0.80 2.43 -10.25
C ASN A 346 -1.43 1.06 -10.60
N ASP A 347 -0.67 -0.04 -10.47
CA ASP A 347 -0.97 -1.33 -11.10
C ASP A 347 -1.32 -2.45 -10.11
N LEU A 348 -1.57 -2.13 -8.84
CA LEU A 348 -1.81 -3.16 -7.83
C LEU A 348 -3.20 -3.80 -7.97
N PRO A 349 -3.28 -5.14 -7.85
CA PRO A 349 -4.54 -5.87 -7.87
C PRO A 349 -5.27 -5.71 -6.54
N LEU A 350 -5.98 -4.59 -6.38
CA LEU A 350 -6.85 -4.34 -5.25
C LEU A 350 -8.19 -5.05 -5.43
N ASN A 351 -8.81 -5.46 -4.33
CA ASN A 351 -10.21 -5.85 -4.35
C ASN A 351 -11.11 -4.63 -4.63
N VAL A 352 -12.39 -4.86 -4.85
CA VAL A 352 -13.35 -3.81 -5.23
C VAL A 352 -13.46 -2.72 -4.17
N SER A 353 -13.34 -3.05 -2.87
CA SER A 353 -13.33 -2.08 -1.77
C SER A 353 -11.98 -1.37 -1.58
N ARG A 354 -10.94 -1.78 -2.29
CA ARG A 354 -9.56 -1.29 -2.15
C ARG A 354 -8.98 -1.43 -0.74
N GLU A 355 -9.51 -2.33 0.07
CA GLU A 355 -9.00 -2.56 1.43
C GLU A 355 -8.00 -3.70 1.49
N LEU A 356 -8.06 -4.62 0.54
CA LEU A 356 -7.26 -5.83 0.51
C LEU A 356 -6.48 -5.95 -0.80
N LEU A 357 -5.20 -6.32 -0.67
CA LEU A 357 -4.39 -6.77 -1.78
C LEU A 357 -4.72 -8.22 -2.09
N GLN A 358 -4.96 -8.52 -3.36
CA GLN A 358 -5.06 -9.89 -3.82
C GLN A 358 -3.65 -10.43 -4.06
N SER A 359 -3.37 -11.65 -3.58
CA SER A 359 -2.10 -12.33 -3.86
C SER A 359 -1.90 -12.47 -5.37
N SER A 360 -0.73 -12.07 -5.86
CA SER A 360 -0.42 -12.12 -7.28
C SER A 360 1.09 -12.11 -7.51
N ASP A 361 1.52 -12.57 -8.69
CA ASP A 361 2.92 -12.50 -9.13
C ASP A 361 3.48 -11.07 -9.11
N ILE A 362 2.61 -10.07 -9.22
CA ILE A 362 2.96 -8.64 -9.12
C ILE A 362 3.46 -8.32 -7.72
N ILE A 363 2.73 -8.72 -6.69
CA ILE A 363 3.10 -8.48 -5.29
C ILE A 363 4.39 -9.21 -4.94
N ASP A 364 4.55 -10.45 -5.38
CA ASP A 364 5.77 -11.24 -5.15
C ASP A 364 6.99 -10.61 -5.82
N SER A 365 6.82 -10.09 -7.04
CA SER A 365 7.86 -9.35 -7.76
C SER A 365 8.24 -8.05 -7.04
N MET A 366 7.26 -7.30 -6.56
CA MET A 366 7.50 -6.08 -5.77
C MET A 366 8.19 -6.41 -4.45
N LYS A 367 7.75 -7.44 -3.73
CA LYS A 367 8.38 -7.92 -2.49
C LYS A 367 9.85 -8.24 -2.70
N SER A 368 10.19 -9.00 -3.73
CA SER A 368 11.58 -9.31 -4.08
C SER A 368 12.39 -8.05 -4.33
N ALA A 369 11.87 -7.10 -5.10
CA ALA A 369 12.55 -5.85 -5.42
C ALA A 369 12.75 -4.95 -4.18
N LEU A 370 11.72 -4.82 -3.34
CA LEU A 370 11.76 -4.02 -2.11
C LEU A 370 12.69 -4.64 -1.06
N THR A 371 12.71 -5.97 -0.94
CA THR A 371 13.66 -6.71 -0.10
C THR A 371 15.10 -6.43 -0.51
N LYS A 372 15.39 -6.56 -1.81
CA LYS A 372 16.72 -6.25 -2.36
C LYS A 372 17.13 -4.81 -2.06
N ARG A 373 16.24 -3.84 -2.29
CA ARG A 373 16.52 -2.42 -2.01
C ARG A 373 16.76 -2.14 -0.53
N SER A 374 16.00 -2.78 0.35
CA SER A 374 16.20 -2.69 1.81
C SER A 374 17.59 -3.20 2.20
N LEU A 375 17.99 -4.36 1.69
CA LEU A 375 19.32 -4.92 1.95
C LEU A 375 20.44 -4.08 1.34
N ASP A 376 20.23 -3.48 0.15
CA ASP A 376 21.20 -2.54 -0.46
C ASP A 376 21.35 -1.26 0.38
N MET A 377 20.26 -0.76 0.94
CA MET A 377 20.25 0.39 1.84
C MET A 377 21.05 0.09 3.13
N LEU A 378 20.86 -1.10 3.72
CA LEU A 378 21.62 -1.55 4.89
C LEU A 378 23.11 -1.75 4.55
N SER A 379 23.43 -2.24 3.35
CA SER A 379 24.81 -2.39 2.89
C SER A 379 25.52 -1.05 2.74
N LYS A 380 24.81 -0.02 2.27
CA LYS A 380 25.33 1.35 2.25
C LYS A 380 25.53 1.90 3.66
N LEU A 381 24.56 1.70 4.54
CA LEU A 381 24.64 2.13 5.94
C LEU A 381 25.84 1.49 6.65
N ALA A 382 26.18 0.24 6.31
CA ALA A 382 27.35 -0.45 6.85
C ALA A 382 28.70 0.20 6.48
N GLY A 383 28.72 1.10 5.51
CA GLY A 383 29.89 1.94 5.19
C GLY A 383 30.15 3.07 6.20
N ASP A 384 29.20 3.38 7.08
CA ASP A 384 29.34 4.31 8.22
C ASP A 384 29.28 3.50 9.52
N PRO A 385 30.42 3.20 10.15
CA PRO A 385 30.48 2.35 11.33
C PRO A 385 29.65 2.86 12.51
N GLU A 386 29.61 4.17 12.73
CA GLU A 386 28.87 4.77 13.86
C GLU A 386 27.35 4.62 13.68
N GLN A 387 26.85 4.92 12.49
CA GLN A 387 25.44 4.76 12.18
C GLN A 387 25.03 3.29 12.14
N TYR A 388 25.93 2.44 11.65
CA TYR A 388 25.67 1.01 11.60
C TYR A 388 25.65 0.35 13.00
N GLU A 389 26.48 0.80 13.93
CA GLU A 389 26.44 0.36 15.34
C GLU A 389 25.07 0.69 15.98
N LYS A 390 24.54 1.89 15.73
CA LYS A 390 23.19 2.28 16.17
C LYS A 390 22.12 1.37 15.59
N PHE A 391 22.19 1.14 14.28
CA PHE A 391 21.30 0.23 13.58
C PHE A 391 21.36 -1.19 14.14
N TYR A 392 22.56 -1.74 14.24
CA TYR A 392 22.75 -3.13 14.64
C TYR A 392 22.35 -3.39 16.10
N THR A 393 22.60 -2.43 16.98
CA THR A 393 22.14 -2.46 18.36
C THR A 393 20.61 -2.54 18.45
N ALA A 394 19.90 -1.79 17.62
CA ALA A 394 18.44 -1.75 17.61
C ALA A 394 17.80 -2.95 16.90
N PHE A 395 18.37 -3.43 15.79
CA PHE A 395 17.71 -4.34 14.86
C PHE A 395 18.51 -5.61 14.52
N GLY A 396 19.72 -5.77 15.04
CA GLY A 396 20.58 -6.91 14.70
C GLY A 396 19.96 -8.26 14.96
N GLN A 397 19.23 -8.43 16.06
CA GLN A 397 18.54 -9.69 16.39
C GLN A 397 17.43 -10.01 15.38
N VAL A 398 16.67 -9.00 14.96
CA VAL A 398 15.60 -9.18 13.95
C VAL A 398 16.20 -9.52 12.59
N LEU A 399 17.31 -8.88 12.22
CA LEU A 399 18.01 -9.15 10.95
C LEU A 399 18.50 -10.60 10.88
N LYS A 400 18.92 -11.20 11.98
CA LYS A 400 19.37 -12.59 12.08
C LYS A 400 18.27 -13.61 11.70
N GLU A 401 17.00 -13.28 11.91
CA GLU A 401 15.85 -14.12 11.49
C GLU A 401 15.87 -14.38 9.98
N GLY A 402 16.38 -13.42 9.20
CA GLY A 402 16.45 -13.52 7.73
C GLY A 402 17.26 -14.68 7.19
N LEU A 403 18.22 -15.21 7.95
CA LEU A 403 18.99 -16.39 7.54
C LEU A 403 18.13 -17.65 7.40
N ALA A 404 17.03 -17.75 8.14
CA ALA A 404 16.08 -18.85 8.05
C ALA A 404 14.89 -18.54 7.11
N GLU A 405 14.53 -17.26 6.95
CA GLU A 405 13.36 -16.85 6.20
C GLU A 405 13.65 -16.60 4.72
N ASP A 406 14.85 -16.11 4.39
CA ASP A 406 15.19 -15.62 3.04
C ASP A 406 16.46 -16.30 2.50
N PHE A 407 16.26 -17.48 1.98
CA PHE A 407 17.36 -18.29 1.46
C PHE A 407 18.05 -17.64 0.25
N ALA A 408 17.28 -16.91 -0.55
CA ALA A 408 17.80 -16.26 -1.76
C ALA A 408 18.79 -15.12 -1.45
N ASN A 409 18.65 -14.46 -0.29
CA ASN A 409 19.50 -13.35 0.14
C ASN A 409 20.43 -13.71 1.30
N LYS A 410 20.56 -15.00 1.63
CA LYS A 410 21.30 -15.49 2.80
C LYS A 410 22.72 -14.93 2.92
N ASP A 411 23.51 -14.97 1.86
CA ASP A 411 24.89 -14.49 1.87
C ASP A 411 24.97 -12.97 2.11
N LYS A 412 24.03 -12.22 1.53
CA LYS A 412 23.93 -10.79 1.72
C LYS A 412 23.53 -10.43 3.16
N ILE A 413 22.57 -11.15 3.73
CA ILE A 413 22.16 -11.01 5.14
C ILE A 413 23.34 -11.35 6.04
N ALA A 414 24.03 -12.48 5.81
CA ALA A 414 25.20 -12.89 6.59
C ALA A 414 26.30 -11.82 6.59
N GLY A 415 26.57 -11.18 5.44
CA GLY A 415 27.53 -10.09 5.33
C GLY A 415 27.16 -8.83 6.13
N LEU A 416 25.87 -8.64 6.44
CA LEU A 416 25.37 -7.53 7.24
C LEU A 416 25.44 -7.81 8.75
N LEU A 417 25.63 -9.06 9.17
CA LEU A 417 25.70 -9.39 10.59
C LEU A 417 26.99 -8.86 11.25
N ARG A 418 26.89 -8.57 12.52
CA ARG A 418 28.02 -8.16 13.38
C ARG A 418 28.05 -9.03 14.62
N PHE A 419 29.24 -9.30 15.08
CA PHE A 419 29.48 -10.16 16.23
C PHE A 419 30.53 -9.54 17.17
N ALA A 420 30.45 -9.85 18.43
CA ALA A 420 31.58 -9.67 19.34
C ALA A 420 32.62 -10.75 19.03
N SER A 421 33.88 -10.52 19.34
CA SER A 421 34.93 -11.51 19.15
C SER A 421 35.90 -11.58 20.34
N SER A 422 36.73 -12.62 20.35
CA SER A 422 37.75 -12.79 21.39
C SER A 422 38.92 -11.77 21.28
N THR A 423 38.98 -11.03 20.18
CA THR A 423 40.02 -9.99 19.93
C THR A 423 39.48 -8.58 20.12
N THR A 424 38.17 -8.38 20.08
CA THR A 424 37.54 -7.10 20.39
C THR A 424 37.15 -7.06 21.87
N GLY A 425 37.46 -5.96 22.54
CA GLY A 425 37.07 -5.76 23.94
C GLY A 425 35.60 -5.37 24.09
N GLU A 426 35.12 -5.32 25.33
CA GLU A 426 33.84 -4.71 25.74
C GLU A 426 32.56 -5.38 25.24
N GLY A 427 32.62 -6.46 24.48
CA GLY A 427 31.41 -7.22 24.04
C GLY A 427 30.58 -6.53 22.96
N LYS A 428 31.12 -5.52 22.29
CA LYS A 428 30.45 -4.86 21.19
C LYS A 428 30.37 -5.76 19.96
N ALA A 429 29.21 -5.81 19.33
CA ALA A 429 29.00 -6.52 18.08
C ALA A 429 29.45 -5.62 16.90
N GLU A 430 30.74 -5.61 16.61
CA GLU A 430 31.34 -4.75 15.59
C GLU A 430 32.05 -5.53 14.47
N VAL A 431 32.34 -6.83 14.66
CA VAL A 431 33.06 -7.65 13.72
C VAL A 431 32.11 -8.22 12.67
N SER A 432 32.33 -7.90 11.39
CA SER A 432 31.67 -8.57 10.28
C SER A 432 32.34 -9.90 9.97
N LEU A 433 31.63 -10.79 9.27
CA LEU A 433 32.22 -12.06 8.80
C LEU A 433 33.36 -11.81 7.81
N ALA A 434 33.26 -10.78 6.97
CA ALA A 434 34.32 -10.40 6.05
C ALA A 434 35.60 -9.92 6.80
N ASP A 435 35.42 -9.13 7.86
CA ASP A 435 36.57 -8.68 8.70
C ASP A 435 37.21 -9.87 9.41
N TYR A 436 36.43 -10.80 9.92
CA TYR A 436 36.94 -12.04 10.51
C TYR A 436 37.78 -12.82 9.51
N ILE A 437 37.24 -13.08 8.30
CA ILE A 437 37.94 -13.80 7.23
C ILE A 437 39.25 -13.06 6.84
N GLY A 438 39.21 -11.72 6.74
CA GLY A 438 40.38 -10.92 6.44
C GLY A 438 41.51 -11.04 7.47
N ARG A 439 41.20 -11.42 8.72
CA ARG A 439 42.16 -11.64 9.82
C ARG A 439 42.53 -13.10 10.05
N MET A 440 41.92 -14.03 9.30
CA MET A 440 42.23 -15.46 9.41
C MET A 440 43.68 -15.74 9.10
N LYS A 441 44.26 -16.73 9.79
CA LYS A 441 45.59 -17.22 9.49
C LYS A 441 45.62 -17.93 8.12
N GLU A 442 46.74 -17.92 7.43
CA GLU A 442 46.91 -18.49 6.09
C GLU A 442 46.45 -19.96 5.97
N ALA A 443 46.64 -20.74 7.04
CA ALA A 443 46.21 -22.15 7.10
C ALA A 443 44.84 -22.38 7.71
N GLN A 444 44.12 -21.30 8.08
CA GLN A 444 42.79 -21.38 8.68
C GLN A 444 41.74 -21.43 7.57
N ASP A 445 40.87 -22.43 7.60
CA ASP A 445 39.77 -22.63 6.65
C ASP A 445 38.38 -22.58 7.30
N THR A 446 38.32 -22.33 8.61
CA THR A 446 37.14 -22.47 9.45
C THR A 446 36.91 -21.20 10.28
N ILE A 447 35.66 -20.74 10.35
CA ILE A 447 35.21 -19.65 11.23
C ILE A 447 34.83 -20.29 12.56
N TYR A 448 35.54 -19.90 13.62
CA TYR A 448 35.29 -20.44 14.96
C TYR A 448 34.34 -19.54 15.75
N TYR A 449 33.40 -20.16 16.47
CA TYR A 449 32.45 -19.44 17.29
C TYR A 449 32.12 -20.19 18.59
N VAL A 450 31.60 -19.45 19.58
CA VAL A 450 31.02 -19.98 20.80
C VAL A 450 29.69 -19.26 21.09
N THR A 451 28.70 -20.02 21.54
CA THR A 451 27.42 -19.47 22.01
C THR A 451 27.39 -19.45 23.54
N ALA A 452 26.89 -18.36 24.13
CA ALA A 452 26.71 -18.23 25.59
C ALA A 452 25.56 -17.27 25.90
N GLU A 453 25.09 -17.28 27.13
CA GLU A 453 23.99 -16.41 27.57
C GLU A 453 24.34 -14.91 27.60
N ASN A 454 25.62 -14.60 27.76
CA ASN A 454 26.13 -13.23 27.80
C ASN A 454 27.62 -13.19 27.44
N TYR A 455 28.10 -11.98 27.17
CA TYR A 455 29.49 -11.74 26.79
C TYR A 455 30.50 -12.22 27.82
N VAL A 456 30.28 -11.99 29.11
CA VAL A 456 31.21 -12.37 30.18
C VAL A 456 31.38 -13.90 30.21
N THR A 457 30.30 -14.65 30.08
CA THR A 457 30.33 -16.10 30.00
C THR A 457 31.05 -16.59 28.75
N ALA A 458 30.77 -15.99 27.59
CA ALA A 458 31.45 -16.31 26.33
C ALA A 458 32.96 -16.03 26.42
N ALA A 459 33.34 -14.85 26.87
CA ALA A 459 34.74 -14.40 26.96
C ALA A 459 35.59 -15.19 27.95
N ASN A 460 34.97 -15.76 28.96
CA ASN A 460 35.66 -16.60 29.97
C ASN A 460 35.50 -18.11 29.73
N SER A 461 35.01 -18.51 28.57
CA SER A 461 34.86 -19.91 28.22
C SER A 461 36.23 -20.65 28.26
N PRO A 462 36.34 -21.78 28.98
CA PRO A 462 37.58 -22.59 29.00
C PRO A 462 38.01 -23.01 27.59
N HIS A 463 37.09 -23.18 26.66
CA HIS A 463 37.39 -23.57 25.29
C HIS A 463 38.17 -22.50 24.52
N LEU A 464 38.15 -21.23 24.93
CA LEU A 464 38.91 -20.16 24.30
C LEU A 464 40.41 -20.20 24.60
N GLU A 465 40.87 -20.88 25.66
CA GLU A 465 42.26 -20.88 26.07
C GLU A 465 43.21 -21.39 24.96
N LEU A 466 42.82 -22.45 24.28
CA LEU A 466 43.59 -23.02 23.17
C LEU A 466 43.70 -22.03 22.00
N PHE A 467 42.60 -21.34 21.66
CA PHE A 467 42.53 -20.39 20.57
C PHE A 467 43.37 -19.15 20.89
N ARG A 468 43.33 -18.66 22.11
CA ARG A 468 44.17 -17.54 22.60
C ARG A 468 45.66 -17.89 22.52
N LYS A 469 46.05 -19.10 22.96
CA LYS A 469 47.46 -19.57 22.86
C LYS A 469 47.96 -19.66 21.42
N LYS A 470 47.03 -19.94 20.48
CA LYS A 470 47.34 -20.03 19.06
C LYS A 470 47.08 -18.74 18.29
N ASP A 471 46.65 -17.69 19.00
CA ASP A 471 46.28 -16.39 18.43
C ASP A 471 45.29 -16.54 17.27
N VAL A 472 44.23 -17.31 17.51
CA VAL A 472 43.11 -17.54 16.59
C VAL A 472 41.86 -16.85 17.13
N GLU A 473 41.27 -15.99 16.33
CA GLU A 473 40.03 -15.28 16.68
C GLU A 473 38.83 -16.22 16.77
N VAL A 474 37.95 -15.98 17.72
CA VAL A 474 36.69 -16.71 17.92
C VAL A 474 35.55 -15.71 18.06
N LEU A 475 34.47 -15.90 17.29
CA LEU A 475 33.25 -15.11 17.41
C LEU A 475 32.49 -15.48 18.69
N LEU A 476 32.01 -14.47 19.42
CA LEU A 476 31.27 -14.60 20.66
C LEU A 476 29.80 -14.26 20.38
N LEU A 477 28.97 -15.28 20.32
CA LEU A 477 27.57 -15.19 20.00
C LEU A 477 26.74 -15.24 21.29
N THR A 478 26.04 -14.16 21.61
CA THR A 478 25.38 -13.97 22.90
C THR A 478 23.92 -13.57 22.83
N ASP A 479 23.37 -13.46 21.63
CA ASP A 479 21.94 -13.24 21.45
C ASP A 479 21.16 -14.58 21.57
N ARG A 480 19.96 -14.52 22.13
CA ARG A 480 19.11 -15.72 22.29
C ARG A 480 18.84 -16.46 20.99
N ILE A 481 18.81 -15.75 19.87
CA ILE A 481 18.55 -16.31 18.54
C ILE A 481 19.79 -17.00 17.94
N ASP A 482 20.99 -16.77 18.46
CA ASP A 482 22.24 -17.18 17.82
C ASP A 482 22.36 -18.71 17.69
N GLU A 483 21.97 -19.46 18.70
CA GLU A 483 22.05 -20.92 18.62
C GLU A 483 21.12 -21.50 17.55
N TRP A 484 19.92 -20.95 17.42
CA TRP A 484 18.99 -21.28 16.34
C TRP A 484 19.50 -20.80 14.98
N MET A 485 19.98 -19.56 14.90
CA MET A 485 20.53 -18.97 13.68
C MET A 485 21.67 -19.81 13.09
N MET A 486 22.58 -20.33 13.93
CA MET A 486 23.72 -21.13 13.49
C MET A 486 23.30 -22.48 12.86
N SER A 487 22.08 -22.91 13.04
CA SER A 487 21.53 -24.08 12.31
C SER A 487 21.34 -23.77 10.82
N TYR A 488 21.21 -22.51 10.45
CA TYR A 488 21.05 -22.03 9.08
C TYR A 488 22.35 -21.46 8.49
N LEU A 489 23.20 -20.86 9.30
CA LEU A 489 24.47 -20.27 8.87
C LEU A 489 25.61 -21.30 9.02
N THR A 490 25.74 -22.18 8.03
CA THR A 490 26.72 -23.27 8.04
C THR A 490 28.04 -22.92 7.38
N GLU A 491 28.03 -21.97 6.45
CA GLU A 491 29.22 -21.46 5.76
C GLU A 491 29.03 -20.01 5.32
N PHE A 492 30.14 -19.29 5.12
CA PHE A 492 30.18 -17.96 4.54
C PHE A 492 31.48 -17.80 3.74
N ASP A 493 31.39 -17.31 2.52
CA ASP A 493 32.52 -17.15 1.59
C ASP A 493 33.42 -18.39 1.51
N GLY A 494 32.80 -19.57 1.40
CA GLY A 494 33.49 -20.87 1.32
C GLY A 494 34.13 -21.35 2.62
N LYS A 495 33.96 -20.62 3.75
CA LYS A 495 34.47 -21.00 5.07
C LYS A 495 33.34 -21.58 5.92
N LYS A 496 33.56 -22.76 6.50
CA LYS A 496 32.60 -23.44 7.38
C LYS A 496 32.65 -22.85 8.80
N PHE A 497 31.52 -22.90 9.47
CA PHE A 497 31.45 -22.54 10.89
C PHE A 497 31.67 -23.76 11.77
N GLN A 498 32.42 -23.58 12.87
CA GLN A 498 32.63 -24.60 13.88
C GLN A 498 32.50 -24.05 15.29
N HIS A 499 31.64 -24.67 16.09
CA HIS A 499 31.51 -24.36 17.52
C HIS A 499 32.69 -24.93 18.27
N ILE A 500 33.41 -24.10 19.04
CA ILE A 500 34.65 -24.50 19.75
C ILE A 500 34.43 -25.50 20.89
N GLY A 501 33.22 -25.62 21.41
CA GLY A 501 32.87 -26.55 22.49
C GLY A 501 32.20 -27.84 21.99
N LYS A 502 31.95 -28.00 20.68
CA LYS A 502 31.27 -29.16 20.10
C LYS A 502 32.18 -29.85 19.10
N GLY A 503 32.59 -31.09 19.39
CA GLY A 503 33.43 -31.91 18.48
C GLY A 503 34.96 -31.78 18.64
N GLY A 504 35.73 -32.65 18.01
CA GLY A 504 37.21 -32.58 18.02
C GLY A 504 37.71 -31.43 17.17
N VAL A 505 38.04 -30.33 17.80
CA VAL A 505 38.54 -29.12 17.13
C VAL A 505 40.03 -29.30 16.79
N ILE A 506 40.34 -29.40 15.50
CA ILE A 506 41.73 -29.37 15.02
C ILE A 506 42.09 -27.93 14.67
N VAL A 507 42.71 -27.20 15.59
CA VAL A 507 43.22 -25.86 15.31
C VAL A 507 44.55 -26.02 14.59
N VAL A 508 44.57 -25.82 13.28
CA VAL A 508 45.78 -25.85 12.47
C VAL A 508 46.60 -24.57 12.75
N ALA A 509 47.74 -24.76 13.43
CA ALA A 509 48.75 -23.69 13.51
C ALA A 509 49.97 -24.16 12.69
N LYS A 510 50.60 -23.22 11.95
CA LYS A 510 51.89 -23.47 11.32
C LYS A 510 52.87 -24.05 12.33
N PRO A 511 53.71 -25.04 11.95
CA PRO A 511 54.83 -25.43 12.75
C PRO A 511 55.72 -24.19 12.99
N ILE A 512 56.08 -23.98 14.23
CA ILE A 512 57.12 -22.98 14.57
C ILE A 512 58.40 -23.55 13.98
N ASP A 513 58.91 -22.94 12.91
CA ASP A 513 60.25 -23.21 12.45
C ASP A 513 61.21 -22.86 13.58
N ARG A 514 61.90 -23.89 14.06
CA ARG A 514 62.95 -23.76 15.06
C ARG A 514 64.25 -23.28 14.40
#